data_91fc5e490a5ed9abe04fe7df27657d12
#
_entry.id   91fc5e490a5ed9abe04fe7df27657d12
#
_cell.length_a   1.000
_cell.length_b   1.000
_cell.length_c   1.000
_cell.angle_alpha   90.00
_cell.angle_beta   90.00
_cell.angle_gamma   90.00
#
_symmetry.space_group_name_H-M   'P 1'
#
loop_
_entity.id
_entity.type
_entity.pdbx_description
1 polymer ?
#
loop_
_entity_poly.entity_id
_entity_poly.type
_entity_poly.pdbx_seq_one_letter_code
_entity_poly.pdbx_strand_id
1 'polypeptide(L)'
;MRIALVTNIPPPYRIPIFNRLARWPGIDFHAIFCVQREPNRLWDLPVSEFRQHFLRESFLTYRGRYIHHNPDVLPLLFRLKADVIITDGFNPTHLYSYFFARLRNCAHVAMTDGTHSSERALSLVHRLVRRLVYRGSRSFIAASEDGKRLYHSYGIDGSRCFYSWLCVSNESFQPEPDVNRPFDFIFCSRMEPSKDPLFALEVARETAKHLQRRIRMLFVGSGSLDAILRERSEVYAHWVDVCFEGFASQQALSGLYQSAKIFLFPSHADVWGVVANEACASGLPVLVSPRAGVAGELVVDGQNGYVRELDVHAWADCAKGLLQNTERWQAFSQRSLERVCRYNFDSAAAGIVDACRCALGLQVNAERSGGTGASDGYGNPGDPAAAAAAPTRS
;
A
#
# COMPACT_ATOMS: atom_id res chain seq x y z
N MET A 1 10.33 -6.79 26.04
CA MET A 1 11.05 -6.01 25.01
C MET A 1 10.37 -4.67 24.85
N ARG A 2 11.11 -3.56 25.05
CA ARG A 2 10.59 -2.20 24.87
C ARG A 2 10.94 -1.69 23.48
N ILE A 3 9.92 -1.29 22.72
CA ILE A 3 10.07 -0.83 21.35
C ILE A 3 9.67 0.66 21.28
N ALA A 4 10.54 1.51 20.72
CA ALA A 4 10.23 2.89 20.38
C ALA A 4 10.18 3.03 18.85
N LEU A 5 9.00 3.32 18.30
CA LEU A 5 8.83 3.58 16.88
C LEU A 5 8.68 5.07 16.65
N VAL A 6 9.54 5.66 15.81
CA VAL A 6 9.55 7.08 15.47
C VAL A 6 9.00 7.26 14.06
N THR A 7 7.93 8.02 13.91
CA THR A 7 7.25 8.30 12.64
C THR A 7 6.78 9.76 12.57
N ASN A 8 6.44 10.25 11.39
CA ASN A 8 6.08 11.66 11.18
C ASN A 8 4.77 12.02 11.89
N ILE A 9 3.71 11.29 11.62
CA ILE A 9 2.34 11.52 12.10
C ILE A 9 1.68 10.17 12.42
N PRO A 10 0.59 10.13 13.20
CA PRO A 10 -0.21 8.91 13.37
C PRO A 10 -1.00 8.57 12.09
N PRO A 11 -0.59 7.58 11.29
CA PRO A 11 -1.33 7.22 10.07
C PRO A 11 -2.48 6.28 10.41
N PRO A 12 -3.72 6.55 9.95
CA PRO A 12 -4.92 5.78 10.32
C PRO A 12 -4.79 4.28 10.06
N TYR A 13 -4.14 3.90 8.97
CA TYR A 13 -3.93 2.49 8.58
C TYR A 13 -2.86 1.77 9.42
N ARG A 14 -2.00 2.50 10.17
CA ARG A 14 -0.99 1.92 11.07
C ARG A 14 -1.47 1.83 12.52
N ILE A 15 -2.41 2.66 12.96
CA ILE A 15 -2.92 2.65 14.34
C ILE A 15 -3.46 1.28 14.75
N PRO A 16 -4.27 0.56 13.95
CA PRO A 16 -4.70 -0.78 14.30
C PRO A 16 -3.54 -1.78 14.46
N ILE A 17 -2.46 -1.64 13.67
CA ILE A 17 -1.25 -2.46 13.82
C ILE A 17 -0.54 -2.12 15.13
N PHE A 18 -0.42 -0.85 15.49
CA PHE A 18 0.18 -0.41 16.76
C PHE A 18 -0.63 -0.86 17.97
N ASN A 19 -1.97 -0.92 17.88
CA ASN A 19 -2.82 -1.50 18.91
C ASN A 19 -2.53 -3.01 19.10
N ARG A 20 -2.27 -3.77 18.00
CA ARG A 20 -1.84 -5.18 18.11
C ARG A 20 -0.51 -5.31 18.84
N LEU A 21 0.46 -4.43 18.52
CA LEU A 21 1.77 -4.41 19.20
C LEU A 21 1.63 -4.10 20.70
N ALA A 22 0.76 -3.17 21.08
CA ALA A 22 0.51 -2.83 22.49
C ALA A 22 -0.08 -4.01 23.29
N ARG A 23 -0.87 -4.86 22.63
CA ARG A 23 -1.45 -6.07 23.24
C ARG A 23 -0.54 -7.29 23.14
N TRP A 24 0.61 -7.19 22.44
CA TRP A 24 1.48 -8.33 22.21
C TRP A 24 2.22 -8.76 23.49
N PRO A 25 2.16 -10.05 23.90
CA PRO A 25 2.79 -10.52 25.13
C PRO A 25 4.28 -10.18 25.19
N GLY A 26 4.70 -9.57 26.31
CA GLY A 26 6.10 -9.20 26.55
C GLY A 26 6.63 -8.01 25.75
N ILE A 27 5.75 -7.23 25.10
CA ILE A 27 6.10 -6.00 24.39
C ILE A 27 5.59 -4.77 25.15
N ASP A 28 6.48 -3.82 25.39
CA ASP A 28 6.18 -2.47 25.87
C ASP A 28 6.38 -1.51 24.70
N PHE A 29 5.26 -1.18 23.99
CA PHE A 29 5.30 -0.44 22.73
C PHE A 29 5.05 1.05 22.94
N HIS A 30 5.94 1.89 22.39
CA HIS A 30 5.86 3.33 22.40
C HIS A 30 5.93 3.89 20.97
N ALA A 31 4.90 4.59 20.53
CA ALA A 31 4.93 5.35 19.28
C ALA A 31 5.28 6.80 19.55
N ILE A 32 6.25 7.33 18.81
CA ILE A 32 6.74 8.70 18.90
C ILE A 32 6.44 9.41 17.60
N PHE A 33 5.61 10.43 17.65
CA PHE A 33 5.16 11.20 16.50
C PHE A 33 5.84 12.56 16.46
N CYS A 34 6.39 12.92 15.28
CA CYS A 34 7.03 14.23 15.08
C CYS A 34 6.03 15.39 15.26
N VAL A 35 4.78 15.17 14.86
CA VAL A 35 3.66 16.11 14.98
C VAL A 35 2.34 15.36 15.08
N GLN A 36 1.35 15.96 15.67
CA GLN A 36 0.02 15.35 15.81
C GLN A 36 -0.71 15.27 14.47
N ARG A 37 -0.60 16.29 13.63
CA ARG A 37 -1.25 16.38 12.32
C ARG A 37 -0.43 17.26 11.38
N GLU A 38 -0.25 16.83 10.14
CA GLU A 38 0.25 17.69 9.07
C GLU A 38 -0.92 18.48 8.45
N PRO A 39 -0.70 19.76 8.02
CA PRO A 39 -1.77 20.64 7.54
C PRO A 39 -2.61 20.10 6.38
N ASN A 40 -2.03 19.23 5.56
CA ASN A 40 -2.69 18.61 4.40
C ASN A 40 -3.37 17.25 4.70
N ARG A 41 -3.52 16.88 5.99
CA ARG A 41 -4.10 15.60 6.44
C ARG A 41 -5.32 15.85 7.32
N LEU A 42 -6.51 15.54 6.80
CA LEU A 42 -7.82 15.77 7.46
C LEU A 42 -8.53 14.48 7.88
N TRP A 43 -7.78 13.42 8.08
CA TRP A 43 -8.36 12.11 8.45
C TRP A 43 -8.73 12.04 9.93
N ASP A 44 -9.79 11.31 10.22
CA ASP A 44 -10.11 10.87 11.56
C ASP A 44 -9.20 9.73 11.98
N LEU A 45 -8.74 9.77 13.23
CA LEU A 45 -7.84 8.75 13.76
C LEU A 45 -8.63 7.69 14.52
N PRO A 46 -8.37 6.39 14.29
CA PRO A 46 -8.89 5.32 15.12
C PRO A 46 -8.45 5.48 16.59
N VAL A 47 -9.17 4.82 17.49
CA VAL A 47 -8.80 4.78 18.91
C VAL A 47 -7.44 4.13 19.08
N SER A 48 -6.57 4.78 19.83
CA SER A 48 -5.20 4.33 20.11
C SER A 48 -5.11 3.73 21.51
N GLU A 49 -4.62 2.50 21.61
CA GLU A 49 -4.47 1.73 22.85
C GLU A 49 -3.02 1.61 23.30
N PHE A 50 -2.09 2.20 22.56
CA PHE A 50 -0.66 2.18 22.81
C PHE A 50 -0.18 3.50 23.44
N ARG A 51 1.03 3.51 24.00
CA ARG A 51 1.65 4.71 24.56
C ARG A 51 2.11 5.63 23.44
N GLN A 52 1.50 6.82 23.37
CA GLN A 52 1.79 7.84 22.39
C GLN A 52 2.67 8.95 23.00
N HIS A 53 3.64 9.41 22.22
CA HIS A 53 4.47 10.55 22.55
C HIS A 53 4.46 11.51 21.37
N PHE A 54 4.06 12.75 21.61
CA PHE A 54 4.11 13.81 20.62
C PHE A 54 5.30 14.72 20.93
N LEU A 55 6.16 14.92 19.93
CA LEU A 55 7.28 15.84 20.01
C LEU A 55 6.78 17.28 19.82
N ARG A 56 7.64 18.26 20.14
CA ARG A 56 7.33 19.66 19.86
C ARG A 56 7.25 19.86 18.36
N GLU A 57 6.16 20.43 17.89
CA GLU A 57 5.93 20.66 16.47
C GLU A 57 7.07 21.53 15.89
N SER A 58 7.82 20.95 14.98
CA SER A 58 8.90 21.61 14.25
C SER A 58 9.11 20.95 12.91
N PHE A 59 8.77 21.66 11.84
CA PHE A 59 9.01 21.19 10.46
C PHE A 59 9.24 22.37 9.52
N LEU A 60 9.98 22.10 8.44
CA LEU A 60 10.14 23.00 7.31
C LEU A 60 9.35 22.44 6.12
N THR A 61 8.72 23.31 5.35
CA THR A 61 8.06 22.92 4.11
C THR A 61 8.98 23.20 2.93
N TYR A 62 9.33 22.17 2.19
CA TYR A 62 10.15 22.29 0.98
C TYR A 62 9.51 21.51 -0.18
N ARG A 63 9.18 22.20 -1.27
CA ARG A 63 8.52 21.63 -2.47
C ARG A 63 7.29 20.79 -2.12
N GLY A 64 6.44 21.31 -1.21
CA GLY A 64 5.21 20.64 -0.77
C GLY A 64 5.41 19.42 0.14
N ARG A 65 6.64 19.18 0.65
CA ARG A 65 6.95 18.11 1.60
C ARG A 65 7.32 18.71 2.95
N TYR A 66 6.90 18.05 4.02
CA TYR A 66 7.24 18.40 5.39
C TYR A 66 8.54 17.70 5.81
N ILE A 67 9.52 18.49 6.25
CA ILE A 67 10.81 17.99 6.77
C ILE A 67 10.82 18.21 8.28
N HIS A 68 10.60 17.16 9.04
CA HIS A 68 10.50 17.19 10.49
C HIS A 68 11.88 17.29 11.15
N HIS A 69 12.01 18.20 12.12
CA HIS A 69 13.22 18.47 12.86
C HIS A 69 12.90 18.65 14.36
N ASN A 70 12.86 17.54 15.09
CA ASN A 70 12.44 17.48 16.49
C ASN A 70 13.60 16.95 17.37
N PRO A 71 14.55 17.80 17.83
CA PRO A 71 15.68 17.36 18.65
C PRO A 71 15.27 16.85 20.04
N ASP A 72 14.07 17.20 20.52
CA ASP A 72 13.48 16.71 21.76
C ASP A 72 13.16 15.20 21.74
N VAL A 73 13.28 14.53 20.59
CA VAL A 73 13.30 13.07 20.52
C VAL A 73 14.44 12.45 21.34
N LEU A 74 15.60 13.12 21.42
CA LEU A 74 16.78 12.60 22.13
C LEU A 74 16.56 12.43 23.64
N PRO A 75 16.14 13.47 24.42
CA PRO A 75 15.84 13.29 25.84
C PRO A 75 14.66 12.33 26.07
N LEU A 76 13.70 12.22 25.15
CA LEU A 76 12.63 11.23 25.25
C LEU A 76 13.18 9.81 25.12
N LEU A 77 13.97 9.50 24.10
CA LEU A 77 14.62 8.19 23.90
C LEU A 77 15.52 7.80 25.06
N PHE A 78 16.24 8.80 25.62
CA PHE A 78 17.07 8.57 26.81
C PHE A 78 16.24 8.12 28.02
N ARG A 79 15.08 8.72 28.25
CA ARG A 79 14.15 8.33 29.34
C ARG A 79 13.49 6.98 29.11
N LEU A 80 13.11 6.70 27.85
CA LEU A 80 12.41 5.45 27.50
C LEU A 80 13.28 4.22 27.66
N LYS A 81 14.60 4.30 27.48
CA LYS A 81 15.53 3.16 27.55
C LYS A 81 15.03 1.98 26.70
N ALA A 82 14.68 2.26 25.44
CA ALA A 82 14.18 1.23 24.53
C ALA A 82 15.25 0.18 24.18
N ASP A 83 14.87 -1.07 24.07
CA ASP A 83 15.71 -2.16 23.58
C ASP A 83 15.91 -2.05 22.07
N VAL A 84 14.84 -1.60 21.36
CA VAL A 84 14.80 -1.45 19.91
C VAL A 84 14.20 -0.09 19.55
N ILE A 85 14.88 0.61 18.63
CA ILE A 85 14.37 1.84 18.01
C ILE A 85 14.07 1.55 16.54
N ILE A 86 12.82 1.78 16.12
CA ILE A 86 12.37 1.70 14.74
C ILE A 86 12.26 3.12 14.19
N THR A 87 12.79 3.38 13.00
CA THR A 87 12.53 4.64 12.28
C THR A 87 11.85 4.35 10.95
N ASP A 88 10.75 5.04 10.71
CA ASP A 88 9.89 4.94 9.53
C ASP A 88 10.15 6.12 8.57
N GLY A 89 11.42 6.45 8.34
CA GLY A 89 11.78 7.55 7.48
C GLY A 89 13.21 8.03 7.61
N PHE A 90 13.51 9.19 6.97
CA PHE A 90 14.86 9.74 6.86
C PHE A 90 14.91 11.26 7.12
N ASN A 91 13.87 11.84 7.71
CA ASN A 91 13.88 13.21 8.19
C ASN A 91 14.93 13.39 9.31
N PRO A 92 15.39 14.62 9.61
CA PRO A 92 16.34 14.85 10.69
C PRO A 92 15.99 14.19 12.02
N THR A 93 14.71 14.18 12.42
CA THR A 93 14.24 13.49 13.63
C THR A 93 14.55 11.98 13.62
N HIS A 94 14.35 11.31 12.46
CA HIS A 94 14.70 9.90 12.31
C HIS A 94 16.20 9.68 12.35
N LEU A 95 17.00 10.58 11.77
CA LEU A 95 18.46 10.51 11.84
C LEU A 95 18.97 10.69 13.26
N TYR A 96 18.40 11.63 14.05
CA TYR A 96 18.73 11.75 15.47
C TYR A 96 18.47 10.46 16.22
N SER A 97 17.32 9.83 15.97
CA SER A 97 16.95 8.55 16.59
C SER A 97 17.88 7.40 16.18
N TYR A 98 18.27 7.35 14.91
CA TYR A 98 19.26 6.41 14.39
C TYR A 98 20.64 6.59 15.06
N PHE A 99 21.17 7.82 15.09
CA PHE A 99 22.46 8.09 15.72
C PHE A 99 22.42 7.83 17.23
N PHE A 100 21.32 8.18 17.90
CA PHE A 100 21.11 7.82 19.31
C PHE A 100 21.21 6.31 19.53
N ALA A 101 20.51 5.51 18.70
CA ALA A 101 20.57 4.05 18.77
C ALA A 101 22.00 3.53 18.62
N ARG A 102 22.77 4.06 17.66
CA ARG A 102 24.17 3.70 17.43
C ARG A 102 25.07 4.04 18.62
N LEU A 103 24.94 5.25 19.16
CA LEU A 103 25.76 5.71 20.29
C LEU A 103 25.45 4.96 21.59
N ARG A 104 24.19 4.55 21.78
CA ARG A 104 23.73 3.81 22.98
C ARG A 104 23.79 2.32 22.82
N ASN A 105 24.32 1.80 21.72
CA ASN A 105 24.33 0.37 21.36
C ASN A 105 22.93 -0.29 21.43
N CYS A 106 21.87 0.50 21.20
CA CYS A 106 20.51 0.03 21.08
C CYS A 106 20.28 -0.58 19.69
N ALA A 107 19.45 -1.60 19.56
CA ALA A 107 19.14 -2.18 18.26
C ALA A 107 18.34 -1.19 17.41
N HIS A 108 18.76 -0.97 16.16
CA HIS A 108 18.03 -0.14 15.21
C HIS A 108 17.41 -0.98 14.11
N VAL A 109 16.13 -0.69 13.81
CA VAL A 109 15.34 -1.29 12.74
C VAL A 109 14.93 -0.18 11.78
N ALA A 110 15.26 -0.31 10.50
CA ALA A 110 14.81 0.61 9.47
C ALA A 110 13.49 0.13 8.87
N MET A 111 12.50 1.01 8.82
CA MET A 111 11.20 0.75 8.21
C MET A 111 10.97 1.74 7.07
N THR A 112 10.32 1.31 5.99
CA THR A 112 9.90 2.21 4.91
C THR A 112 8.72 1.63 4.14
N ASP A 113 7.80 2.52 3.73
CA ASP A 113 6.75 2.23 2.76
C ASP A 113 7.27 2.42 1.31
N GLY A 114 8.53 2.88 1.14
CA GLY A 114 9.16 3.07 -0.15
C GLY A 114 9.38 1.76 -0.91
N THR A 115 9.43 1.85 -2.24
CA THR A 115 9.59 0.73 -3.16
C THR A 115 10.86 0.90 -4.00
N HIS A 116 11.35 -0.19 -4.62
CA HIS A 116 12.47 -0.10 -5.57
C HIS A 116 12.17 0.88 -6.70
N SER A 117 10.92 0.89 -7.16
CA SER A 117 10.46 1.82 -8.21
C SER A 117 10.52 3.28 -7.75
N SER A 118 10.12 3.58 -6.52
CA SER A 118 10.15 4.94 -5.96
C SER A 118 11.58 5.46 -5.72
N GLU A 119 12.56 4.56 -5.54
CA GLU A 119 13.96 4.89 -5.31
C GLU A 119 14.61 5.60 -6.50
N ARG A 120 14.17 5.27 -7.73
CA ARG A 120 14.73 5.85 -8.95
C ARG A 120 14.56 7.36 -9.03
N ALA A 121 13.52 7.91 -8.39
CA ALA A 121 13.22 9.34 -8.35
C ALA A 121 14.03 10.11 -7.29
N LEU A 122 14.84 9.44 -6.46
CA LEU A 122 15.57 10.07 -5.37
C LEU A 122 16.92 10.63 -5.80
N SER A 123 17.30 11.79 -5.23
CA SER A 123 18.61 12.38 -5.41
C SER A 123 19.72 11.53 -4.78
N LEU A 124 20.97 11.76 -5.23
CA LEU A 124 22.14 11.08 -4.66
C LEU A 124 22.29 11.26 -3.15
N VAL A 125 21.94 12.45 -2.64
CA VAL A 125 21.98 12.73 -1.19
C VAL A 125 21.03 11.82 -0.42
N HIS A 126 19.80 11.66 -0.89
CA HIS A 126 18.83 10.75 -0.26
C HIS A 126 19.34 9.29 -0.27
N ARG A 127 19.94 8.84 -1.39
CA ARG A 127 20.51 7.49 -1.48
C ARG A 127 21.70 7.29 -0.54
N LEU A 128 22.55 8.31 -0.36
CA LEU A 128 23.67 8.27 0.59
C LEU A 128 23.18 8.18 2.04
N VAL A 129 22.18 8.98 2.41
CA VAL A 129 21.55 8.93 3.74
C VAL A 129 20.96 7.54 4.00
N ARG A 130 20.23 6.97 3.05
CA ARG A 130 19.70 5.60 3.16
C ARG A 130 20.80 4.57 3.33
N ARG A 131 21.86 4.65 2.52
CA ARG A 131 23.01 3.75 2.64
C ARG A 131 23.66 3.82 4.01
N LEU A 132 23.79 5.03 4.58
CA LEU A 132 24.31 5.23 5.93
C LEU A 132 23.42 4.55 6.99
N VAL A 133 22.11 4.82 6.94
CA VAL A 133 21.15 4.26 7.90
C VAL A 133 21.10 2.73 7.77
N TYR A 134 21.00 2.22 6.54
CA TYR A 134 20.89 0.78 6.30
C TYR A 134 22.13 -0.01 6.75
N ARG A 135 23.33 0.55 6.57
CA ARG A 135 24.56 -0.10 7.08
C ARG A 135 24.59 -0.26 8.59
N GLY A 136 23.94 0.64 9.31
CA GLY A 136 23.90 0.59 10.77
C GLY A 136 22.67 -0.08 11.35
N SER A 137 21.66 -0.42 10.53
CA SER A 137 20.45 -1.11 10.97
C SER A 137 20.67 -2.62 11.07
N ARG A 138 20.07 -3.25 12.09
CA ARG A 138 20.21 -4.68 12.31
C ARG A 138 19.19 -5.51 11.55
N SER A 139 17.97 -4.99 11.38
CA SER A 139 16.90 -5.61 10.57
C SER A 139 16.07 -4.54 9.87
N PHE A 140 15.14 -4.97 9.01
CA PHE A 140 14.43 -4.12 8.08
C PHE A 140 12.97 -4.51 7.98
N ILE A 141 12.08 -3.52 7.86
CA ILE A 141 10.65 -3.71 7.69
C ILE A 141 10.23 -3.11 6.36
N ALA A 142 9.70 -3.95 5.47
CA ALA A 142 9.15 -3.57 4.18
C ALA A 142 7.62 -3.61 4.22
N ALA A 143 6.97 -2.71 3.49
CA ALA A 143 5.51 -2.69 3.36
C ALA A 143 4.99 -3.56 2.18
N SER A 144 5.89 -4.05 1.31
CA SER A 144 5.56 -4.81 0.10
C SER A 144 6.77 -5.63 -0.37
N GLU A 145 6.55 -6.53 -1.34
CA GLU A 145 7.65 -7.26 -2.02
C GLU A 145 8.60 -6.28 -2.73
N ASP A 146 8.09 -5.24 -3.38
CA ASP A 146 8.93 -4.24 -4.02
C ASP A 146 9.73 -3.41 -2.99
N GLY A 147 9.19 -3.21 -1.79
CA GLY A 147 9.92 -2.67 -0.64
C GLY A 147 11.07 -3.58 -0.18
N LYS A 148 10.88 -4.90 -0.21
CA LYS A 148 11.95 -5.86 0.06
C LYS A 148 13.02 -5.85 -1.04
N ARG A 149 12.62 -5.75 -2.32
CA ARG A 149 13.55 -5.57 -3.44
C ARG A 149 14.38 -4.29 -3.29
N LEU A 150 13.79 -3.21 -2.75
CA LEU A 150 14.54 -1.99 -2.42
C LEU A 150 15.68 -2.29 -1.45
N TYR A 151 15.45 -3.01 -0.37
CA TYR A 151 16.51 -3.40 0.57
C TYR A 151 17.58 -4.28 -0.08
N HIS A 152 17.18 -5.26 -0.89
CA HIS A 152 18.12 -6.09 -1.66
C HIS A 152 19.01 -5.26 -2.59
N SER A 153 18.49 -4.20 -3.21
CA SER A 153 19.28 -3.30 -4.07
C SER A 153 20.39 -2.53 -3.32
N TYR A 154 20.28 -2.45 -2.01
CA TYR A 154 21.32 -1.93 -1.10
C TYR A 154 22.22 -3.01 -0.51
N GLY A 155 22.10 -4.27 -0.95
CA GLY A 155 22.90 -5.40 -0.49
C GLY A 155 22.46 -5.96 0.86
N ILE A 156 21.20 -5.71 1.27
CA ILE A 156 20.64 -6.26 2.52
C ILE A 156 20.19 -7.70 2.28
N ASP A 157 20.62 -8.59 3.15
CA ASP A 157 20.19 -9.99 3.14
C ASP A 157 18.70 -10.14 3.48
N GLY A 158 17.99 -11.00 2.70
CA GLY A 158 16.56 -11.25 2.85
C GLY A 158 16.15 -11.81 4.21
N SER A 159 17.05 -12.54 4.89
CA SER A 159 16.81 -13.07 6.24
C SER A 159 16.66 -11.99 7.32
N ARG A 160 17.09 -10.77 7.01
CA ARG A 160 16.95 -9.58 7.87
C ARG A 160 15.78 -8.70 7.49
N CYS A 161 14.99 -9.06 6.45
CA CYS A 161 13.88 -8.27 5.91
C CYS A 161 12.55 -8.92 6.25
N PHE A 162 11.69 -8.19 6.95
CA PHE A 162 10.37 -8.63 7.42
C PHE A 162 9.27 -7.77 6.81
N TYR A 163 8.04 -8.30 6.75
CA TYR A 163 6.93 -7.55 6.20
C TYR A 163 6.04 -6.96 7.29
N SER A 164 5.75 -5.67 7.18
CA SER A 164 4.60 -5.05 7.84
C SER A 164 3.72 -4.42 6.76
N TRP A 165 2.82 -5.23 6.26
CA TRP A 165 1.98 -4.92 5.12
C TRP A 165 1.17 -3.63 5.33
N LEU A 166 0.96 -2.88 4.24
CA LEU A 166 -0.11 -1.90 4.19
C LEU A 166 -1.41 -2.66 3.97
N CYS A 167 -2.32 -2.54 4.93
CA CYS A 167 -3.55 -3.33 4.99
C CYS A 167 -4.70 -2.55 5.62
N VAL A 168 -5.90 -3.11 5.52
CA VAL A 168 -7.13 -2.63 6.14
C VAL A 168 -7.74 -3.71 7.01
N SER A 169 -8.85 -3.42 7.70
CA SER A 169 -9.65 -4.46 8.34
C SER A 169 -10.40 -5.25 7.28
N ASN A 170 -9.90 -6.44 6.94
CA ASN A 170 -10.59 -7.29 5.97
C ASN A 170 -12.01 -7.65 6.42
N GLU A 171 -12.22 -7.83 7.73
CA GLU A 171 -13.53 -8.12 8.33
C GLU A 171 -14.55 -7.00 8.07
N SER A 172 -14.10 -5.73 8.10
CA SER A 172 -14.96 -4.57 7.87
C SER A 172 -15.45 -4.45 6.43
N PHE A 173 -14.77 -5.11 5.48
CA PHE A 173 -15.09 -5.07 4.06
C PHE A 173 -15.65 -6.41 3.54
N GLN A 174 -15.71 -7.44 4.38
CA GLN A 174 -16.19 -8.75 3.96
C GLN A 174 -17.61 -8.67 3.39
N PRO A 175 -17.86 -9.22 2.18
CA PRO A 175 -19.16 -9.12 1.56
C PRO A 175 -20.22 -9.92 2.32
N GLU A 176 -21.41 -9.35 2.44
CA GLU A 176 -22.58 -10.07 2.92
C GLU A 176 -23.03 -11.12 1.89
N PRO A 177 -23.67 -12.22 2.32
CA PRO A 177 -24.31 -13.16 1.41
C PRO A 177 -25.35 -12.45 0.53
N ASP A 178 -25.40 -12.79 -0.73
CA ASP A 178 -26.40 -12.31 -1.71
C ASP A 178 -26.45 -10.77 -1.90
N VAL A 179 -25.32 -10.10 -1.69
CA VAL A 179 -25.25 -8.66 -1.86
C VAL A 179 -25.61 -8.24 -3.29
N ASN A 180 -26.55 -7.31 -3.42
CA ASN A 180 -26.89 -6.72 -4.70
C ASN A 180 -25.79 -5.78 -5.18
N ARG A 181 -25.30 -5.98 -6.41
CA ARG A 181 -24.23 -5.18 -7.04
C ARG A 181 -24.78 -4.40 -8.26
N PRO A 182 -25.52 -3.31 -8.01
CA PRO A 182 -26.16 -2.53 -9.08
C PRO A 182 -25.14 -1.80 -9.98
N PHE A 183 -23.93 -1.50 -9.49
CA PHE A 183 -22.92 -0.83 -10.30
C PHE A 183 -22.02 -1.86 -10.98
N ASP A 184 -21.73 -1.63 -12.27
CA ASP A 184 -20.76 -2.44 -12.99
C ASP A 184 -19.33 -2.11 -12.54
N PHE A 185 -19.07 -0.80 -12.30
CA PHE A 185 -17.76 -0.32 -11.87
C PHE A 185 -17.85 0.57 -10.63
N ILE A 186 -16.76 0.54 -9.85
CA ILE A 186 -16.46 1.53 -8.83
C ILE A 186 -15.04 2.08 -9.05
N PHE A 187 -14.89 3.39 -8.88
CA PHE A 187 -13.63 4.09 -8.68
C PHE A 187 -13.68 4.74 -7.30
N CYS A 188 -12.72 4.44 -6.44
CA CYS A 188 -12.65 4.98 -5.08
C CYS A 188 -11.24 5.53 -4.83
N SER A 189 -11.08 6.85 -4.95
CA SER A 189 -9.83 7.56 -4.67
C SER A 189 -10.07 9.06 -4.71
N ARG A 190 -9.01 9.85 -4.46
CA ARG A 190 -9.04 11.29 -4.74
C ARG A 190 -9.20 11.54 -6.24
N MET A 191 -10.04 12.47 -6.61
CA MET A 191 -10.24 12.87 -8.01
C MET A 191 -9.11 13.79 -8.49
N GLU A 192 -7.90 13.20 -8.58
CA GLU A 192 -6.65 13.87 -8.92
C GLU A 192 -6.02 13.28 -10.19
N PRO A 193 -5.24 14.06 -10.97
CA PRO A 193 -4.58 13.57 -12.18
C PRO A 193 -3.74 12.30 -11.96
N SER A 194 -3.11 12.16 -10.80
CA SER A 194 -2.31 10.97 -10.46
C SER A 194 -3.13 9.69 -10.28
N LYS A 195 -4.46 9.80 -10.07
CA LYS A 195 -5.40 8.68 -9.90
C LYS A 195 -6.26 8.42 -11.13
N ASP A 196 -6.31 9.39 -12.04
CA ASP A 196 -6.91 9.34 -13.37
C ASP A 196 -8.39 8.88 -13.40
N PRO A 197 -9.31 9.58 -12.71
CA PRO A 197 -10.73 9.24 -12.76
C PRO A 197 -11.32 9.40 -14.17
N LEU A 198 -10.74 10.27 -15.02
CA LEU A 198 -11.18 10.45 -16.39
C LEU A 198 -10.91 9.21 -17.24
N PHE A 199 -9.76 8.57 -17.09
CA PHE A 199 -9.48 7.30 -17.73
C PHE A 199 -10.48 6.22 -17.32
N ALA A 200 -10.85 6.15 -16.02
CA ALA A 200 -11.84 5.20 -15.55
C ALA A 200 -13.22 5.42 -16.21
N LEU A 201 -13.61 6.69 -16.41
CA LEU A 201 -14.84 7.04 -17.12
C LEU A 201 -14.78 6.66 -18.62
N GLU A 202 -13.62 6.85 -19.27
CA GLU A 202 -13.43 6.42 -20.67
C GLU A 202 -13.50 4.89 -20.81
N VAL A 203 -12.93 4.14 -19.87
CA VAL A 203 -13.06 2.67 -19.83
C VAL A 203 -14.54 2.27 -19.70
N ALA A 204 -15.30 2.93 -18.82
CA ALA A 204 -16.73 2.64 -18.67
C ALA A 204 -17.50 2.89 -19.97
N ARG A 205 -17.22 4.02 -20.66
CA ARG A 205 -17.83 4.35 -21.94
C ARG A 205 -17.48 3.32 -23.02
N GLU A 206 -16.22 2.93 -23.12
CA GLU A 206 -15.78 1.97 -24.14
C GLU A 206 -16.36 0.57 -23.86
N THR A 207 -16.41 0.15 -22.59
CA THR A 207 -17.08 -1.08 -22.18
C THR A 207 -18.57 -1.09 -22.54
N ALA A 208 -19.25 0.05 -22.35
CA ALA A 208 -20.68 0.21 -22.73
C ALA A 208 -20.89 -0.03 -24.22
N LYS A 209 -20.01 0.52 -25.08
CA LYS A 209 -20.06 0.29 -26.52
C LYS A 209 -19.82 -1.17 -26.88
N HIS A 210 -18.82 -1.82 -26.26
CA HIS A 210 -18.53 -3.23 -26.51
C HIS A 210 -19.67 -4.16 -26.05
N LEU A 211 -20.44 -3.77 -25.02
CA LEU A 211 -21.56 -4.53 -24.49
C LEU A 211 -22.91 -4.13 -25.11
N GLN A 212 -22.96 -3.04 -25.90
CA GLN A 212 -24.18 -2.45 -26.46
C GLN A 212 -25.28 -2.20 -25.40
N ARG A 213 -24.85 -1.79 -24.18
CA ARG A 213 -25.75 -1.41 -23.08
C ARG A 213 -25.13 -0.32 -22.22
N ARG A 214 -25.96 0.41 -21.49
CA ARG A 214 -25.46 1.36 -20.50
C ARG A 214 -24.69 0.65 -19.38
N ILE A 215 -23.59 1.26 -18.94
CA ILE A 215 -22.78 0.89 -17.79
C ILE A 215 -23.15 1.78 -16.62
N ARG A 216 -23.30 1.21 -15.43
CA ARG A 216 -23.48 1.97 -14.19
C ARG A 216 -22.14 2.08 -13.47
N MET A 217 -21.73 3.32 -13.19
CA MET A 217 -20.43 3.60 -12.57
C MET A 217 -20.58 4.45 -11.33
N LEU A 218 -19.92 4.05 -10.26
CA LEU A 218 -19.85 4.75 -8.99
C LEU A 218 -18.46 5.40 -8.82
N PHE A 219 -18.44 6.72 -8.59
CA PHE A 219 -17.26 7.46 -8.17
C PHE A 219 -17.35 7.82 -6.69
N VAL A 220 -16.34 7.42 -5.90
CA VAL A 220 -16.23 7.70 -4.47
C VAL A 220 -14.97 8.52 -4.23
N GLY A 221 -15.12 9.68 -3.60
CA GLY A 221 -14.05 10.63 -3.31
C GLY A 221 -14.29 11.99 -3.95
N SER A 222 -13.34 12.89 -3.77
CA SER A 222 -13.34 14.25 -4.31
C SER A 222 -11.93 14.72 -4.67
N GLY A 223 -11.81 15.78 -5.45
CA GLY A 223 -10.53 16.35 -5.82
C GLY A 223 -10.60 17.41 -6.90
N SER A 224 -9.45 17.78 -7.42
CA SER A 224 -9.31 18.88 -8.40
C SER A 224 -10.00 18.61 -9.75
N LEU A 225 -10.28 17.34 -10.07
CA LEU A 225 -10.92 16.95 -11.33
C LEU A 225 -12.45 16.78 -11.23
N ASP A 226 -13.08 17.06 -10.09
CA ASP A 226 -14.53 16.84 -9.88
C ASP A 226 -15.39 17.54 -10.93
N ALA A 227 -15.12 18.83 -11.21
CA ALA A 227 -15.91 19.60 -12.16
C ALA A 227 -15.80 19.04 -13.59
N ILE A 228 -14.58 18.75 -14.04
CA ILE A 228 -14.30 18.20 -15.38
C ILE A 228 -14.90 16.80 -15.51
N LEU A 229 -14.82 15.99 -14.46
CA LEU A 229 -15.36 14.63 -14.45
C LEU A 229 -16.90 14.64 -14.58
N ARG A 230 -17.58 15.54 -13.88
CA ARG A 230 -19.03 15.71 -13.98
C ARG A 230 -19.45 16.17 -15.38
N GLU A 231 -18.82 17.23 -15.91
CA GLU A 231 -19.07 17.70 -17.27
C GLU A 231 -18.89 16.57 -18.30
N ARG A 232 -17.79 15.82 -18.20
CA ARG A 232 -17.53 14.70 -19.11
C ARG A 232 -18.54 13.58 -18.96
N SER A 233 -19.04 13.32 -17.75
CA SER A 233 -20.05 12.29 -17.50
C SER A 233 -21.40 12.62 -18.14
N GLU A 234 -21.78 13.92 -18.20
CA GLU A 234 -22.97 14.37 -18.90
C GLU A 234 -22.87 14.13 -20.42
N VAL A 235 -21.70 14.38 -21.01
CA VAL A 235 -21.45 14.09 -22.44
C VAL A 235 -21.60 12.58 -22.72
N TYR A 236 -21.27 11.74 -21.75
CA TYR A 236 -21.35 10.28 -21.90
C TYR A 236 -22.64 9.65 -21.36
N ALA A 237 -23.62 10.43 -20.95
CA ALA A 237 -24.86 9.97 -20.31
C ALA A 237 -25.64 8.90 -21.12
N HIS A 238 -25.48 8.90 -22.45
CA HIS A 238 -26.04 7.87 -23.30
C HIS A 238 -25.45 6.46 -23.04
N TRP A 239 -24.15 6.40 -22.68
CA TRP A 239 -23.40 5.18 -22.46
C TRP A 239 -23.18 4.81 -21.01
N VAL A 240 -23.03 5.82 -20.14
CA VAL A 240 -22.66 5.62 -18.73
C VAL A 240 -23.64 6.33 -17.82
N ASP A 241 -24.19 5.60 -16.88
CA ASP A 241 -24.99 6.12 -15.76
C ASP A 241 -24.06 6.30 -14.56
N VAL A 242 -23.69 7.55 -14.25
CA VAL A 242 -22.68 7.87 -13.24
C VAL A 242 -23.33 8.34 -11.95
N CYS A 243 -22.91 7.74 -10.84
CA CYS A 243 -23.22 8.18 -9.49
C CYS A 243 -21.96 8.73 -8.82
N PHE A 244 -22.09 9.88 -8.14
CA PHE A 244 -21.01 10.52 -7.39
C PHE A 244 -21.37 10.58 -5.91
N GLU A 245 -20.65 9.83 -5.08
CA GLU A 245 -20.87 9.79 -3.63
C GLU A 245 -20.08 10.87 -2.87
N GLY A 246 -19.04 11.44 -3.49
CA GLY A 246 -18.16 12.37 -2.80
C GLY A 246 -17.27 11.66 -1.77
N PHE A 247 -16.89 12.37 -0.69
CA PHE A 247 -16.10 11.78 0.39
C PHE A 247 -16.97 10.90 1.27
N ALA A 248 -16.64 9.62 1.35
CA ALA A 248 -17.35 8.65 2.17
C ALA A 248 -16.60 8.37 3.49
N SER A 249 -17.34 8.18 4.57
CA SER A 249 -16.77 7.70 5.84
C SER A 249 -16.31 6.24 5.72
N GLN A 250 -15.38 5.84 6.56
CA GLN A 250 -14.86 4.46 6.55
C GLN A 250 -15.97 3.40 6.77
N GLN A 251 -17.01 3.73 7.51
CA GLN A 251 -18.16 2.85 7.73
C GLN A 251 -19.02 2.68 6.47
N ALA A 252 -19.17 3.74 5.66
CA ALA A 252 -19.93 3.71 4.43
C ALA A 252 -19.18 3.02 3.29
N LEU A 253 -17.83 3.05 3.30
CA LEU A 253 -16.99 2.51 2.22
C LEU A 253 -17.27 1.03 1.93
N SER A 254 -17.47 0.21 2.96
CA SER A 254 -17.76 -1.22 2.79
C SER A 254 -18.98 -1.46 1.90
N GLY A 255 -20.11 -0.81 2.19
CA GLY A 255 -21.33 -0.92 1.38
C GLY A 255 -21.14 -0.40 -0.04
N LEU A 256 -20.35 0.68 -0.23
CA LEU A 256 -20.07 1.22 -1.55
C LEU A 256 -19.25 0.26 -2.41
N TYR A 257 -18.20 -0.36 -1.88
CA TYR A 257 -17.45 -1.39 -2.58
C TYR A 257 -18.34 -2.60 -2.90
N GLN A 258 -19.13 -3.05 -1.93
CA GLN A 258 -20.02 -4.21 -2.12
C GLN A 258 -21.13 -3.95 -3.16
N SER A 259 -21.49 -2.70 -3.43
CA SER A 259 -22.49 -2.35 -4.44
C SER A 259 -22.00 -2.45 -5.89
N ALA A 260 -20.71 -2.71 -6.12
CA ALA A 260 -20.11 -2.75 -7.45
C ALA A 260 -19.57 -4.15 -7.81
N LYS A 261 -19.33 -4.39 -9.11
CA LYS A 261 -18.81 -5.66 -9.62
C LYS A 261 -17.30 -5.63 -9.85
N ILE A 262 -16.74 -4.53 -10.33
CA ILE A 262 -15.31 -4.42 -10.69
C ILE A 262 -14.78 -3.09 -10.14
N PHE A 263 -13.59 -3.13 -9.53
CA PHE A 263 -12.87 -1.96 -9.10
C PHE A 263 -11.87 -1.51 -10.18
N LEU A 264 -11.93 -0.24 -10.57
CA LEU A 264 -11.00 0.38 -11.51
C LEU A 264 -9.95 1.21 -10.77
N PHE A 265 -8.67 0.88 -10.95
CA PHE A 265 -7.55 1.56 -10.27
C PHE A 265 -6.47 2.02 -11.27
N PRO A 266 -6.75 3.03 -12.11
CA PRO A 266 -5.86 3.52 -13.17
C PRO A 266 -4.79 4.50 -12.67
N SER A 267 -4.18 4.25 -11.53
CA SER A 267 -3.21 5.17 -10.92
C SER A 267 -1.92 5.28 -11.75
N HIS A 268 -1.47 6.51 -12.00
CA HIS A 268 -0.17 6.78 -12.64
C HIS A 268 1.02 6.51 -11.73
N ALA A 269 0.82 6.60 -10.41
CA ALA A 269 1.80 6.26 -9.39
C ALA A 269 1.12 6.06 -8.05
N ASP A 270 1.32 4.91 -7.46
CA ASP A 270 0.94 4.62 -6.08
C ASP A 270 1.96 3.66 -5.47
N VAL A 271 2.44 3.98 -4.27
CA VAL A 271 3.43 3.14 -3.57
C VAL A 271 2.86 1.76 -3.26
N TRP A 272 1.54 1.70 -2.95
CA TRP A 272 0.80 0.47 -2.72
C TRP A 272 -0.59 0.54 -3.35
N GLY A 273 -1.49 1.30 -2.77
CA GLY A 273 -2.89 1.40 -3.15
C GLY A 273 -3.79 0.63 -2.18
N VAL A 274 -3.90 1.13 -0.94
CA VAL A 274 -4.74 0.52 0.13
C VAL A 274 -6.19 0.30 -0.32
N VAL A 275 -6.71 1.15 -1.21
CA VAL A 275 -8.04 1.00 -1.83
C VAL A 275 -8.22 -0.33 -2.58
N ALA A 276 -7.13 -0.94 -3.07
CA ALA A 276 -7.20 -2.28 -3.66
C ALA A 276 -7.35 -3.38 -2.61
N ASN A 277 -6.83 -3.19 -1.37
CA ASN A 277 -7.12 -4.10 -0.26
C ASN A 277 -8.62 -4.06 0.08
N GLU A 278 -9.21 -2.85 0.15
CA GLU A 278 -10.64 -2.65 0.40
C GLU A 278 -11.50 -3.34 -0.66
N ALA A 279 -11.16 -3.13 -1.94
CA ALA A 279 -11.83 -3.77 -3.06
C ALA A 279 -11.71 -5.31 -3.02
N CYS A 280 -10.50 -5.85 -2.82
CA CYS A 280 -10.28 -7.29 -2.71
C CYS A 280 -11.00 -7.90 -1.50
N ALA A 281 -11.02 -7.21 -0.34
CA ALA A 281 -11.72 -7.64 0.87
C ALA A 281 -13.25 -7.62 0.68
N SER A 282 -13.75 -6.78 -0.24
CA SER A 282 -15.17 -6.76 -0.67
C SER A 282 -15.47 -7.76 -1.80
N GLY A 283 -14.49 -8.61 -2.16
CA GLY A 283 -14.64 -9.62 -3.19
C GLY A 283 -14.71 -9.05 -4.61
N LEU A 284 -14.12 -7.88 -4.89
CA LEU A 284 -14.11 -7.34 -6.24
C LEU A 284 -12.88 -7.82 -7.02
N PRO A 285 -13.04 -8.24 -8.27
CA PRO A 285 -11.97 -8.22 -9.26
C PRO A 285 -11.45 -6.81 -9.48
N VAL A 286 -10.13 -6.64 -9.63
CA VAL A 286 -9.47 -5.34 -9.75
C VAL A 286 -8.80 -5.18 -11.11
N LEU A 287 -9.11 -4.10 -11.84
CA LEU A 287 -8.32 -3.67 -12.98
C LEU A 287 -7.35 -2.59 -12.50
N VAL A 288 -6.05 -2.81 -12.69
CA VAL A 288 -5.01 -1.96 -12.12
C VAL A 288 -3.89 -1.67 -13.13
N SER A 289 -3.34 -0.46 -13.05
CA SER A 289 -2.14 -0.12 -13.82
C SER A 289 -0.89 -0.75 -13.20
N PRO A 290 0.15 -1.10 -13.97
CA PRO A 290 1.39 -1.66 -13.44
C PRO A 290 2.19 -0.68 -12.56
N ARG A 291 1.74 0.59 -12.47
CA ARG A 291 2.39 1.65 -11.69
C ARG A 291 1.86 1.76 -10.25
N ALA A 292 0.88 0.94 -9.88
CA ALA A 292 0.41 0.78 -8.50
C ALA A 292 1.15 -0.38 -7.83
N GLY A 293 1.61 -0.20 -6.59
CA GLY A 293 2.41 -1.19 -5.87
C GLY A 293 1.71 -2.53 -5.63
N VAL A 294 0.38 -2.56 -5.66
CA VAL A 294 -0.42 -3.80 -5.56
C VAL A 294 -0.37 -4.66 -6.82
N ALA A 295 0.07 -4.10 -7.96
CA ALA A 295 0.12 -4.82 -9.22
C ALA A 295 1.18 -5.92 -9.21
N GLY A 296 0.78 -7.15 -9.56
CA GLY A 296 1.63 -8.34 -9.50
C GLY A 296 1.83 -8.92 -8.10
N GLU A 297 1.39 -8.23 -7.04
CA GLU A 297 1.51 -8.70 -5.66
C GLU A 297 0.13 -9.05 -5.04
N LEU A 298 -0.69 -8.07 -4.72
CA LEU A 298 -2.07 -8.30 -4.28
C LEU A 298 -2.98 -8.64 -5.47
N VAL A 299 -2.86 -7.86 -6.56
CA VAL A 299 -3.61 -8.07 -7.80
C VAL A 299 -2.73 -8.80 -8.81
N VAL A 300 -3.04 -10.06 -9.07
CA VAL A 300 -2.28 -10.91 -10.00
C VAL A 300 -3.06 -11.07 -11.30
N ASP A 301 -2.38 -10.78 -12.39
CA ASP A 301 -2.96 -10.79 -13.74
C ASP A 301 -3.61 -12.13 -14.08
N GLY A 302 -4.88 -12.09 -14.54
CA GLY A 302 -5.66 -13.26 -14.89
C GLY A 302 -6.12 -14.14 -13.71
N GLN A 303 -5.87 -13.74 -12.45
CA GLN A 303 -6.27 -14.49 -11.26
C GLN A 303 -7.42 -13.82 -10.49
N ASN A 304 -7.17 -12.65 -9.94
CA ASN A 304 -8.15 -11.87 -9.18
C ASN A 304 -8.35 -10.47 -9.76
N GLY A 305 -7.79 -10.21 -10.93
CA GLY A 305 -7.86 -8.95 -11.63
C GLY A 305 -7.02 -8.96 -12.90
N TYR A 306 -6.84 -7.79 -13.47
CA TYR A 306 -5.98 -7.60 -14.62
C TYR A 306 -5.00 -6.45 -14.38
N VAL A 307 -3.73 -6.68 -14.72
CA VAL A 307 -2.68 -5.66 -14.70
C VAL A 307 -2.42 -5.23 -16.14
N ARG A 308 -2.78 -3.99 -16.49
CA ARG A 308 -2.67 -3.46 -17.86
C ARG A 308 -2.12 -2.04 -17.84
N GLU A 309 -1.31 -1.71 -18.85
CA GLU A 309 -0.97 -0.31 -19.13
C GLU A 309 -2.26 0.49 -19.35
N LEU A 310 -2.17 1.82 -19.21
CA LEU A 310 -3.33 2.71 -19.34
C LEU A 310 -3.76 2.82 -20.81
N ASP A 311 -4.38 1.76 -21.31
CA ASP A 311 -5.01 1.64 -22.61
C ASP A 311 -6.51 1.36 -22.42
N VAL A 312 -7.37 2.28 -22.87
CA VAL A 312 -8.82 2.23 -22.66
C VAL A 312 -9.43 0.97 -23.28
N HIS A 313 -8.98 0.57 -24.48
CA HIS A 313 -9.53 -0.59 -25.17
C HIS A 313 -9.15 -1.90 -24.47
N ALA A 314 -7.88 -2.04 -24.06
CA ALA A 314 -7.41 -3.21 -23.32
C ALA A 314 -8.14 -3.37 -21.98
N TRP A 315 -8.40 -2.27 -21.26
CA TRP A 315 -9.18 -2.30 -20.02
C TRP A 315 -10.65 -2.64 -20.27
N ALA A 316 -11.26 -2.06 -21.31
CA ALA A 316 -12.65 -2.34 -21.67
C ALA A 316 -12.87 -3.81 -22.08
N ASP A 317 -11.93 -4.43 -22.80
CA ASP A 317 -11.99 -5.85 -23.15
C ASP A 317 -11.88 -6.76 -21.92
N CYS A 318 -10.98 -6.46 -20.98
CA CYS A 318 -10.89 -7.17 -19.70
C CYS A 318 -12.19 -7.05 -18.90
N ALA A 319 -12.73 -5.83 -18.78
CA ALA A 319 -13.97 -5.55 -18.08
C ALA A 319 -15.17 -6.26 -18.71
N LYS A 320 -15.31 -6.20 -20.05
CA LYS A 320 -16.32 -6.94 -20.80
C LYS A 320 -16.28 -8.42 -20.50
N GLY A 321 -15.07 -9.03 -20.53
CA GLY A 321 -14.89 -10.46 -20.25
C GLY A 321 -15.33 -10.88 -18.86
N LEU A 322 -15.21 -10.00 -17.86
CA LEU A 322 -15.71 -10.24 -16.50
C LEU A 322 -17.24 -10.02 -16.39
N LEU A 323 -17.77 -8.96 -17.03
CA LEU A 323 -19.19 -8.63 -16.94
C LEU A 323 -20.09 -9.60 -17.72
N GLN A 324 -19.57 -10.27 -18.74
CA GLN A 324 -20.30 -11.25 -19.55
C GLN A 324 -20.17 -12.69 -19.05
N ASN A 325 -19.21 -12.97 -18.17
CA ASN A 325 -18.95 -14.33 -17.68
C ASN A 325 -19.01 -14.38 -16.15
N THR A 326 -20.17 -14.78 -15.64
CA THR A 326 -20.44 -14.86 -14.20
C THR A 326 -19.50 -15.84 -13.48
N GLU A 327 -19.18 -16.97 -14.07
CA GLU A 327 -18.29 -17.98 -13.47
C GLU A 327 -16.87 -17.41 -13.32
N ARG A 328 -16.36 -16.71 -14.36
CA ARG A 328 -15.06 -16.05 -14.32
C ARG A 328 -15.05 -14.93 -13.24
N TRP A 329 -16.11 -14.13 -13.19
CA TRP A 329 -16.24 -13.10 -12.18
C TRP A 329 -16.22 -13.68 -10.77
N GLN A 330 -17.00 -14.76 -10.51
CA GLN A 330 -17.04 -15.45 -9.23
C GLN A 330 -15.66 -16.02 -8.85
N ALA A 331 -14.96 -16.66 -9.81
CA ALA A 331 -13.62 -17.18 -9.57
C ALA A 331 -12.61 -16.07 -9.20
N PHE A 332 -12.68 -14.90 -9.87
CA PHE A 332 -11.82 -13.77 -9.57
C PHE A 332 -12.19 -13.15 -8.22
N SER A 333 -13.48 -13.03 -7.92
CA SER A 333 -13.99 -12.55 -6.63
C SER A 333 -13.49 -13.43 -5.48
N GLN A 334 -13.62 -14.73 -5.59
CA GLN A 334 -13.13 -15.66 -4.57
C GLN A 334 -11.62 -15.55 -4.36
N ARG A 335 -10.85 -15.46 -5.44
CA ARG A 335 -9.40 -15.26 -5.34
C ARG A 335 -9.01 -13.92 -4.75
N SER A 336 -9.80 -12.86 -4.96
CA SER A 336 -9.58 -11.57 -4.29
C SER A 336 -9.70 -11.72 -2.78
N LEU A 337 -10.74 -12.40 -2.28
CA LEU A 337 -10.93 -12.69 -0.86
C LEU A 337 -9.79 -13.55 -0.28
N GLU A 338 -9.38 -14.59 -0.99
CA GLU A 338 -8.28 -15.47 -0.54
C GLU A 338 -6.95 -14.72 -0.45
N ARG A 339 -6.62 -13.93 -1.47
CA ARG A 339 -5.33 -13.22 -1.51
C ARG A 339 -5.23 -12.12 -0.47
N VAL A 340 -6.32 -11.37 -0.23
CA VAL A 340 -6.30 -10.27 0.73
C VAL A 340 -6.16 -10.75 2.17
N CYS A 341 -6.51 -11.99 2.50
CA CYS A 341 -6.36 -12.56 3.84
C CYS A 341 -4.92 -12.48 4.38
N ARG A 342 -3.92 -12.52 3.50
CA ARG A 342 -2.51 -12.35 3.88
C ARG A 342 -2.20 -10.94 4.40
N TYR A 343 -2.92 -9.93 3.89
CA TYR A 343 -2.71 -8.51 4.19
C TYR A 343 -3.67 -8.10 5.30
N ASN A 344 -3.30 -8.38 6.55
CA ASN A 344 -4.10 -8.07 7.74
C ASN A 344 -3.23 -7.47 8.85
N PHE A 345 -3.87 -6.87 9.85
CA PHE A 345 -3.18 -6.17 10.94
C PHE A 345 -2.34 -7.11 11.82
N ASP A 346 -2.76 -8.36 12.01
CA ASP A 346 -2.03 -9.32 12.86
C ASP A 346 -0.74 -9.78 12.17
N SER A 347 -0.79 -10.06 10.86
CA SER A 347 0.39 -10.39 10.06
C SER A 347 1.37 -9.21 9.99
N ALA A 348 0.85 -7.98 9.84
CA ALA A 348 1.67 -6.77 9.81
C ALA A 348 2.36 -6.49 11.16
N ALA A 349 1.65 -6.71 12.28
CA ALA A 349 2.22 -6.57 13.62
C ALA A 349 3.26 -7.67 13.90
N ALA A 350 2.98 -8.92 13.52
CA ALA A 350 3.91 -10.04 13.66
C ALA A 350 5.25 -9.76 12.97
N GLY A 351 5.22 -9.21 11.75
CA GLY A 351 6.45 -8.86 11.03
C GLY A 351 7.27 -7.77 11.72
N ILE A 352 6.64 -6.80 12.39
CA ILE A 352 7.36 -5.80 13.22
C ILE A 352 8.03 -6.50 14.41
N VAL A 353 7.32 -7.40 15.10
CA VAL A 353 7.87 -8.16 16.23
C VAL A 353 9.05 -9.01 15.80
N ASP A 354 8.93 -9.71 14.67
CA ASP A 354 9.99 -10.58 14.14
C ASP A 354 11.22 -9.77 13.71
N ALA A 355 11.02 -8.59 13.11
CA ALA A 355 12.11 -7.66 12.83
C ALA A 355 12.84 -7.22 14.13
N CYS A 356 12.10 -6.89 15.18
CA CYS A 356 12.68 -6.51 16.46
C CYS A 356 13.44 -7.67 17.13
N ARG A 357 12.91 -8.89 17.09
CA ARG A 357 13.58 -10.10 17.58
C ARG A 357 14.87 -10.37 16.83
N CYS A 358 14.83 -10.32 15.50
CA CYS A 358 16.02 -10.46 14.65
C CYS A 358 17.08 -9.41 15.00
N ALA A 359 16.68 -8.14 15.20
CA ALA A 359 17.59 -7.06 15.57
C ALA A 359 18.29 -7.28 16.93
N LEU A 360 17.66 -8.03 17.84
CA LEU A 360 18.20 -8.41 19.14
C LEU A 360 18.95 -9.76 19.13
N GLY A 361 19.01 -10.46 18.00
CA GLY A 361 19.61 -11.80 17.91
C GLY A 361 18.76 -12.88 18.59
N LEU A 362 17.45 -12.66 18.78
CA LEU A 362 16.51 -13.61 19.34
C LEU A 362 15.92 -14.50 18.23
N GLN A 363 15.42 -15.69 18.61
CA GLN A 363 14.76 -16.58 17.65
C GLN A 363 13.52 -15.89 17.04
N VAL A 364 13.41 -16.00 15.72
CA VAL A 364 12.25 -15.58 14.93
C VAL A 364 11.41 -16.81 14.63
N ASN A 365 10.08 -16.70 14.71
CA ASN A 365 9.17 -17.79 14.39
C ASN A 365 9.21 -18.09 12.88
N ALA A 366 9.93 -19.13 12.48
CA ALA A 366 10.15 -19.52 11.09
C ALA A 366 8.84 -19.87 10.33
N GLU A 367 7.79 -20.28 11.02
CA GLU A 367 6.51 -20.66 10.42
C GLU A 367 5.72 -19.48 9.80
N ARG A 368 6.05 -18.23 10.15
CA ARG A 368 5.36 -17.03 9.68
C ARG A 368 6.14 -16.22 8.64
N SER A 369 7.43 -16.47 8.49
CA SER A 369 8.29 -15.77 7.52
C SER A 369 8.32 -16.41 6.13
N GLY A 370 7.74 -17.61 5.99
CA GLY A 370 7.65 -18.34 4.73
C GLY A 370 6.45 -17.87 3.89
N GLY A 371 6.64 -16.86 3.08
CA GLY A 371 5.92 -16.83 1.82
C GLY A 371 6.26 -18.11 1.08
N THR A 372 5.29 -18.99 0.86
CA THR A 372 5.44 -20.16 0.00
C THR A 372 6.10 -19.71 -1.29
N GLY A 373 7.37 -20.08 -1.47
CA GLY A 373 8.06 -19.95 -2.73
C GLY A 373 7.41 -20.88 -3.75
N ALA A 374 6.40 -20.40 -4.42
CA ALA A 374 6.10 -20.85 -5.75
C ALA A 374 7.16 -20.20 -6.64
N SER A 375 8.19 -20.96 -6.98
CA SER A 375 9.16 -20.67 -8.02
C SER A 375 8.45 -20.82 -9.36
N ASP A 376 7.55 -19.93 -9.69
CA ASP A 376 7.01 -19.83 -11.03
C ASP A 376 7.84 -18.82 -11.80
N GLY A 377 8.56 -19.37 -12.80
CA GLY A 377 9.52 -18.66 -13.63
C GLY A 377 8.93 -17.44 -14.31
N TYR A 378 9.31 -16.28 -13.86
CA TYR A 378 9.18 -15.05 -14.61
C TYR A 378 10.40 -14.87 -15.50
N GLY A 379 10.28 -15.31 -16.75
CA GLY A 379 11.15 -14.88 -17.85
C GLY A 379 10.99 -13.37 -18.03
N ASN A 380 12.07 -12.66 -17.96
CA ASN A 380 12.17 -11.21 -18.20
C ASN A 380 11.92 -10.93 -19.69
N PRO A 381 10.84 -10.24 -20.12
CA PRO A 381 10.65 -9.87 -21.50
C PRO A 381 11.43 -8.56 -21.78
N GLY A 382 12.72 -8.66 -22.05
CA GLY A 382 13.51 -7.46 -22.38
C GLY A 382 15.00 -7.62 -22.50
N ASP A 383 15.50 -8.82 -22.82
CA ASP A 383 16.92 -8.99 -23.17
C ASP A 383 17.07 -9.33 -24.67
N PRO A 384 17.59 -8.41 -25.51
CA PRO A 384 17.74 -8.62 -26.97
C PRO A 384 18.91 -9.53 -27.37
N ALA A 385 19.58 -10.22 -26.45
CA ALA A 385 20.77 -11.00 -26.72
C ALA A 385 20.57 -12.53 -26.92
N ALA A 386 19.34 -13.04 -26.94
CA ALA A 386 19.05 -14.48 -27.03
C ALA A 386 18.58 -14.96 -28.44
N ALA A 387 18.81 -14.18 -29.50
CA ALA A 387 18.43 -14.54 -30.86
C ALA A 387 19.65 -14.79 -31.76
N ALA A 388 20.53 -15.72 -31.39
CA ALA A 388 21.55 -16.25 -32.34
C ALA A 388 22.16 -17.54 -31.77
N ALA A 389 21.53 -18.70 -32.02
CA ALA A 389 22.20 -20.00 -32.20
C ALA A 389 21.15 -21.11 -32.45
N ALA A 390 20.77 -21.29 -33.71
CA ALA A 390 20.21 -22.56 -34.14
C ALA A 390 21.28 -23.29 -34.95
N PRO A 391 21.65 -24.57 -34.67
CA PRO A 391 22.59 -25.31 -35.48
C PRO A 391 21.87 -25.87 -36.71
N THR A 392 22.37 -25.53 -37.88
CA THR A 392 22.12 -26.22 -39.15
C THR A 392 22.61 -27.66 -39.01
N ARG A 393 21.77 -28.64 -39.26
CA ARG A 393 22.14 -30.00 -39.61
C ARG A 393 21.97 -30.18 -41.09
N SER A 394 23.08 -30.54 -41.72
CA SER A 394 23.17 -31.18 -43.03
C SER A 394 22.40 -32.49 -43.11
#